data_a9b52871794d21b9110ac2b6a64b4627
#
_entry.id   a9b52871794d21b9110ac2b6a64b4627
#
_cell.length_a   1.000
_cell.length_b   1.000
_cell.length_c   1.000
_cell.angle_alpha   90.00
_cell.angle_beta   90.00
_cell.angle_gamma   90.00
#
_symmetry.space_group_name_H-M   'P 1'
#
loop_
_entity.id
_entity.type
_entity.pdbx_description
1 polymer ?
#
loop_
_entity_poly.entity_id
_entity_poly.type
_entity_poly.pdbx_seq_one_letter_code
_entity_poly.pdbx_strand_id
1 'polypeptide(L)'
;MQNLAQHCEQDHPTTAIFYHGHGGKVNITNNIYGPYRYFIYEQAPQQGYYPPPWHPITVDDWQDIYNYTANNHRFVFLWACTQGNEVGGYISGYHRGMPYAWSHRSSLSQDGYASPDTGNYVFIGFENMSRRLSYWPTANNNYKYWLVFFYYFALNGYSIKDALDEASKMVWGPNRPFYTTELYNGYWERNPWFDPNKPCSYPLNWEWWWSKMRVYGNGARTLPH
;
A
#
# COMPACT_ATOMS: atom_id res chain seq x y z
N MET A 1 -5.23 -15.08 0.04
CA MET A 1 -3.88 -14.48 -0.09
C MET A 1 -2.76 -15.48 0.16
N GLN A 2 -2.73 -16.26 1.25
CA GLN A 2 -1.72 -17.31 1.45
C GLN A 2 -1.66 -18.26 0.27
N ASN A 3 -2.81 -18.82 -0.15
CA ASN A 3 -2.88 -19.71 -1.33
C ASN A 3 -2.45 -19.00 -2.61
N LEU A 4 -2.74 -17.70 -2.75
CA LEU A 4 -2.30 -16.92 -3.90
C LEU A 4 -0.78 -16.76 -3.88
N ALA A 5 -0.20 -16.40 -2.73
CA ALA A 5 1.23 -16.25 -2.56
C ALA A 5 1.97 -17.57 -2.87
N GLN A 6 1.49 -18.69 -2.34
CA GLN A 6 2.06 -20.03 -2.61
C GLN A 6 1.95 -20.43 -4.09
N HIS A 7 0.79 -20.25 -4.73
CA HIS A 7 0.59 -20.59 -6.14
C HIS A 7 1.48 -19.74 -7.05
N CYS A 8 1.60 -18.44 -6.75
CA CYS A 8 2.46 -17.56 -7.52
C CYS A 8 3.94 -18.00 -7.48
N GLU A 9 4.38 -18.61 -6.39
CA GLU A 9 5.77 -19.08 -6.29
C GLU A 9 6.05 -20.39 -7.01
N GLN A 10 5.10 -21.32 -6.95
CA GLN A 10 5.28 -22.66 -7.46
C GLN A 10 5.15 -22.72 -8.99
N ASP A 11 4.25 -21.93 -9.55
CA ASP A 11 3.85 -22.05 -10.94
C ASP A 11 4.36 -20.91 -11.84
N HIS A 12 4.73 -19.74 -11.27
CA HIS A 12 5.09 -18.55 -12.06
C HIS A 12 6.26 -17.77 -11.45
N PRO A 13 7.41 -17.73 -12.11
CA PRO A 13 8.61 -17.05 -11.60
C PRO A 13 8.49 -15.51 -11.57
N THR A 14 7.41 -14.95 -12.13
CA THR A 14 7.19 -13.51 -12.15
C THR A 14 5.71 -13.20 -11.96
N THR A 15 5.38 -12.54 -10.85
CA THR A 15 4.00 -12.22 -10.54
C THR A 15 3.80 -10.73 -10.35
N ALA A 16 2.63 -10.26 -10.78
CA ALA A 16 2.11 -8.96 -10.45
C ALA A 16 0.89 -9.13 -9.53
N ILE A 17 0.91 -8.47 -8.39
CA ILE A 17 -0.16 -8.51 -7.40
C ILE A 17 -0.76 -7.13 -7.25
N PHE A 18 -2.07 -7.05 -7.33
CA PHE A 18 -2.83 -5.89 -6.95
C PHE A 18 -3.87 -6.26 -5.89
N TYR A 19 -3.88 -5.51 -4.82
CA TYR A 19 -4.90 -5.62 -3.79
C TYR A 19 -5.51 -4.24 -3.52
N HIS A 20 -6.85 -4.19 -3.46
CA HIS A 20 -7.59 -3.03 -3.00
C HIS A 20 -8.53 -3.45 -1.86
N GLY A 21 -8.39 -2.80 -0.72
CA GLY A 21 -9.21 -3.14 0.44
C GLY A 21 -8.76 -2.42 1.70
N HIS A 22 -9.14 -2.98 2.82
CA HIS A 22 -8.73 -2.47 4.11
C HIS A 22 -7.37 -3.04 4.53
N GLY A 23 -6.60 -2.23 5.21
CA GLY A 23 -5.36 -2.63 5.86
C GLY A 23 -5.19 -1.91 7.19
N GLY A 24 -4.32 -2.43 8.02
CA GLY A 24 -4.05 -1.88 9.33
C GLY A 24 -2.69 -2.29 9.85
N LYS A 25 -2.42 -1.85 11.07
CA LYS A 25 -1.27 -2.27 11.85
C LYS A 25 -1.70 -2.50 13.31
N VAL A 26 -1.10 -3.48 13.95
CA VAL A 26 -1.27 -3.75 15.37
C VAL A 26 0.08 -3.70 16.07
N ASN A 27 0.11 -3.07 17.23
CA ASN A 27 1.27 -3.12 18.09
C ASN A 27 1.31 -4.49 18.79
N ILE A 28 2.37 -5.24 18.60
CA ILE A 28 2.55 -6.56 19.21
C ILE A 28 3.22 -6.52 20.59
N THR A 29 3.61 -5.32 21.01
CA THR A 29 4.10 -5.06 22.38
C THR A 29 3.29 -3.92 22.98
N ASN A 30 3.25 -3.84 24.30
CA ASN A 30 2.62 -2.72 25.00
C ASN A 30 3.42 -1.40 24.89
N ASN A 31 4.47 -1.36 24.09
CA ASN A 31 5.27 -0.17 23.87
C ASN A 31 4.67 0.64 22.71
N ILE A 32 4.33 1.90 22.95
CA ILE A 32 3.76 2.82 21.93
C ILE A 32 4.66 3.03 20.70
N TYR A 33 5.96 2.76 20.83
CA TYR A 33 6.96 2.78 19.74
C TYR A 33 7.25 1.37 19.19
N GLY A 34 6.48 0.39 19.57
CA GLY A 34 6.66 -1.02 19.40
C GLY A 34 6.99 -1.64 18.26
N PRO A 35 7.31 -2.90 18.01
CA PRO A 35 7.14 -3.42 16.68
C PRO A 35 5.66 -3.53 16.34
N TYR A 36 5.34 -3.16 15.10
CA TYR A 36 4.01 -3.31 14.53
C TYR A 36 4.01 -4.50 13.58
N ARG A 37 2.88 -5.23 13.56
CA ARG A 37 2.50 -6.10 12.47
C ARG A 37 1.55 -5.37 11.55
N TYR A 38 1.76 -5.53 10.25
CA TYR A 38 0.92 -4.97 9.21
C TYR A 38 0.06 -6.07 8.63
N PHE A 39 -1.18 -5.78 8.34
CA PHE A 39 -2.12 -6.78 7.82
C PHE A 39 -3.08 -6.15 6.82
N ILE A 40 -3.56 -6.99 5.91
CA ILE A 40 -4.68 -6.70 5.02
C ILE A 40 -5.86 -7.58 5.40
N TYR A 41 -7.08 -7.12 5.15
CA TYR A 41 -8.28 -7.86 5.46
C TYR A 41 -8.68 -8.70 4.26
N GLU A 42 -8.79 -9.99 4.43
CA GLU A 42 -9.32 -10.91 3.43
C GLU A 42 -10.84 -10.80 3.32
N GLN A 43 -11.48 -10.45 4.42
CA GLN A 43 -12.92 -10.21 4.48
C GLN A 43 -13.17 -8.87 5.16
N ALA A 44 -13.93 -7.98 4.52
CA ALA A 44 -14.32 -6.72 5.11
C ALA A 44 -15.18 -6.97 6.36
N PRO A 45 -14.96 -6.23 7.45
CA PRO A 45 -15.86 -6.27 8.59
C PRO A 45 -17.26 -5.86 8.13
N GLN A 46 -18.28 -6.62 8.50
CA GLN A 46 -19.67 -6.27 8.17
C GLN A 46 -20.02 -4.92 8.79
N GLN A 47 -20.62 -4.05 7.99
CA GLN A 47 -21.09 -2.73 8.45
C GLN A 47 -22.00 -2.88 9.67
N GLY A 48 -21.70 -2.19 10.75
CA GLY A 48 -22.58 -2.06 11.90
C GLY A 48 -22.08 -2.68 13.21
N TYR A 49 -20.99 -3.44 13.19
CA TYR A 49 -20.39 -4.00 14.41
C TYR A 49 -18.99 -3.44 14.66
N TYR A 50 -18.87 -2.59 15.68
CA TYR A 50 -17.57 -2.13 16.13
C TYR A 50 -17.54 -2.09 17.68
N PRO A 51 -16.59 -2.78 18.36
CA PRO A 51 -15.67 -3.74 17.79
C PRO A 51 -16.39 -5.02 17.32
N PRO A 52 -16.04 -5.55 16.17
CA PRO A 52 -16.67 -6.77 15.71
C PRO A 52 -16.34 -7.91 16.68
N PRO A 53 -17.29 -8.74 17.10
CA PRO A 53 -17.03 -9.98 17.82
C PRO A 53 -16.30 -11.01 16.94
N TRP A 54 -16.11 -10.68 15.68
CA TRP A 54 -15.42 -11.46 14.66
C TRP A 54 -14.01 -10.92 14.51
N HIS A 55 -13.04 -11.76 14.72
CA HIS A 55 -11.70 -11.48 14.23
C HIS A 55 -11.78 -11.50 12.70
N PRO A 56 -11.63 -10.36 12.01
CA PRO A 56 -11.61 -10.39 10.57
C PRO A 56 -10.48 -11.33 10.15
N ILE A 57 -10.69 -12.11 9.10
CA ILE A 57 -9.60 -12.91 8.53
C ILE A 57 -8.58 -11.90 8.02
N THR A 58 -7.46 -11.83 8.68
CA THR A 58 -6.36 -10.93 8.36
C THR A 58 -5.22 -11.73 7.77
N VAL A 59 -4.53 -11.11 6.82
CA VAL A 59 -3.29 -11.63 6.25
C VAL A 59 -2.16 -10.78 6.78
N ASP A 60 -1.35 -11.39 7.62
CA ASP A 60 -0.26 -10.76 8.37
C ASP A 60 1.01 -10.70 7.51
N ASP A 61 1.81 -9.64 7.67
CA ASP A 61 3.03 -9.42 6.90
C ASP A 61 4.09 -10.50 7.10
N TRP A 62 4.14 -11.11 8.28
CA TRP A 62 5.13 -12.12 8.59
C TRP A 62 4.62 -13.56 8.49
N GLN A 63 3.59 -13.88 9.24
CA GLN A 63 3.12 -15.26 9.32
C GLN A 63 2.54 -15.74 8.00
N ASP A 64 1.88 -14.84 7.29
CA ASP A 64 1.10 -15.17 6.11
C ASP A 64 1.79 -14.77 4.79
N ILE A 65 2.55 -13.68 4.78
CA ILE A 65 3.20 -13.22 3.54
C ILE A 65 4.66 -13.66 3.52
N TYR A 66 5.47 -13.20 4.46
CA TYR A 66 6.90 -13.47 4.44
C TYR A 66 7.24 -14.97 4.43
N ASN A 67 6.51 -15.79 5.21
CA ASN A 67 6.75 -17.22 5.28
C ASN A 67 6.29 -18.00 4.04
N TYR A 68 5.42 -17.41 3.23
CA TYR A 68 4.84 -18.07 2.04
C TYR A 68 5.24 -17.41 0.73
N THR A 69 6.03 -16.35 0.76
CA THR A 69 6.58 -15.70 -0.43
C THR A 69 8.07 -15.92 -0.51
N ALA A 70 8.61 -16.04 -1.72
CA ALA A 70 10.02 -15.84 -1.99
C ALA A 70 10.24 -14.51 -2.71
N ASN A 71 11.45 -14.17 -3.10
CA ASN A 71 11.75 -12.91 -3.79
C ASN A 71 11.34 -12.90 -5.28
N ASN A 72 10.30 -13.66 -5.64
CA ASN A 72 9.83 -13.83 -7.02
C ASN A 72 8.78 -12.79 -7.43
N HIS A 73 8.16 -12.12 -6.47
CA HIS A 73 7.16 -11.09 -6.78
C HIS A 73 7.82 -9.85 -7.34
N ARG A 74 7.57 -9.60 -8.62
CA ARG A 74 8.18 -8.49 -9.38
C ARG A 74 7.46 -7.18 -9.21
N PHE A 75 6.15 -7.25 -8.99
CA PHE A 75 5.31 -6.08 -8.80
C PHE A 75 4.23 -6.38 -7.77
N VAL A 76 4.15 -5.55 -6.73
CA VAL A 76 3.10 -5.62 -5.71
C VAL A 76 2.55 -4.22 -5.47
N PHE A 77 1.25 -4.07 -5.64
CA PHE A 77 0.56 -2.82 -5.35
C PHE A 77 -0.59 -3.07 -4.36
N LEU A 78 -0.41 -2.56 -3.14
CA LEU A 78 -1.41 -2.66 -2.09
C LEU A 78 -2.09 -1.30 -1.88
N TRP A 79 -3.29 -1.16 -2.48
CA TRP A 79 -4.14 0.00 -2.23
C TRP A 79 -4.92 -0.19 -0.93
N ALA A 80 -4.23 -0.11 0.18
CA ALA A 80 -4.76 -0.29 1.52
C ALA A 80 -3.99 0.57 2.53
N CYS A 81 -4.66 0.89 3.64
CA CYS A 81 -4.06 1.72 4.69
C CYS A 81 -2.81 1.06 5.30
N THR A 82 -1.81 1.85 5.59
CA THR A 82 -0.57 1.50 6.32
C THR A 82 0.38 0.52 5.63
N GLN A 83 0.05 0.00 4.46
CA GLN A 83 0.82 -1.06 3.82
C GLN A 83 2.13 -0.58 3.18
N GLY A 84 2.30 0.72 2.97
CA GLY A 84 3.55 1.33 2.53
C GLY A 84 4.48 1.76 3.68
N ASN A 85 4.13 1.47 4.91
CA ASN A 85 5.00 1.78 6.04
C ASN A 85 6.17 0.81 6.11
N GLU A 86 7.37 1.35 6.15
CA GLU A 86 8.56 0.64 6.58
C GLU A 86 8.77 0.92 8.07
N VAL A 87 8.93 -0.14 8.85
CA VAL A 87 9.35 0.02 10.24
C VAL A 87 10.84 0.28 10.24
N GLY A 88 11.23 1.55 10.40
CA GLY A 88 12.62 1.92 10.62
C GLY A 88 13.12 1.33 11.93
N GLY A 89 14.07 0.39 11.87
CA GLY A 89 14.75 -0.18 13.01
C GLY A 89 14.53 -1.68 13.15
N TYR A 90 15.62 -2.38 13.05
CA TYR A 90 15.74 -3.79 13.34
C TYR A 90 15.72 -3.97 14.87
N ILE A 91 14.62 -4.43 15.41
CA ILE A 91 14.64 -5.08 16.71
C ILE A 91 14.65 -6.57 16.40
N SER A 92 15.69 -7.26 16.84
CA SER A 92 16.03 -8.66 16.55
C SER A 92 14.80 -9.57 16.38
N GLY A 93 14.59 -10.03 15.14
CA GLY A 93 13.56 -11.02 14.82
C GLY A 93 12.19 -10.48 14.44
N TYR A 94 11.96 -9.15 14.36
CA TYR A 94 10.66 -8.57 14.04
C TYR A 94 10.70 -7.64 12.81
N HIS A 95 9.63 -7.64 12.11
CA HIS A 95 9.26 -7.35 10.75
C HIS A 95 9.42 -5.90 10.32
N ARG A 96 9.74 -5.74 9.03
CA ARG A 96 9.89 -4.46 8.35
C ARG A 96 8.64 -4.05 7.54
N GLY A 97 7.49 -4.66 7.82
CA GLY A 97 6.24 -4.38 7.14
C GLY A 97 6.07 -5.08 5.78
N MET A 98 4.96 -4.79 5.11
CA MET A 98 4.59 -5.42 3.84
C MET A 98 5.62 -5.25 2.71
N PRO A 99 6.29 -4.09 2.52
CA PRO A 99 7.32 -3.97 1.49
C PRO A 99 8.42 -5.02 1.63
N TYR A 100 8.86 -5.28 2.86
CA TYR A 100 9.84 -6.30 3.15
C TYR A 100 9.29 -7.72 3.01
N ALA A 101 8.08 -7.97 3.51
CA ALA A 101 7.45 -9.27 3.47
C ALA A 101 7.30 -9.79 2.03
N TRP A 102 6.91 -8.92 1.10
CA TRP A 102 6.77 -9.26 -0.31
C TRP A 102 8.09 -9.32 -1.09
N SER A 103 9.08 -8.53 -0.72
CA SER A 103 10.35 -8.42 -1.48
C SER A 103 11.47 -9.31 -0.95
N HIS A 104 11.41 -9.73 0.30
CA HIS A 104 12.49 -10.42 1.03
C HIS A 104 13.83 -9.64 1.01
N ARG A 105 13.78 -8.33 0.91
CA ARG A 105 14.98 -7.48 0.86
C ARG A 105 15.36 -6.96 2.24
N SER A 106 16.63 -7.04 2.58
CA SER A 106 17.16 -6.55 3.86
C SER A 106 17.23 -5.02 3.94
N SER A 107 17.35 -4.35 2.80
CA SER A 107 17.24 -2.90 2.65
C SER A 107 16.33 -2.57 1.49
N LEU A 108 15.47 -1.59 1.70
CA LEU A 108 14.51 -1.13 0.70
C LEU A 108 14.87 0.31 0.33
N SER A 109 14.99 0.58 -0.97
CA SER A 109 14.96 1.95 -1.45
C SER A 109 13.52 2.45 -1.38
N GLN A 110 13.28 3.42 -0.51
CA GLN A 110 11.95 4.02 -0.35
C GLN A 110 11.53 4.92 -1.49
N ASP A 111 12.42 5.20 -2.43
CA ASP A 111 12.18 6.18 -3.47
C ASP A 111 12.49 5.64 -4.87
N GLY A 112 11.99 4.44 -5.09
CA GLY A 112 12.08 3.76 -6.41
C GLY A 112 11.46 4.58 -7.57
N TYR A 113 10.72 5.62 -7.24
CA TYR A 113 10.28 6.61 -8.20
C TYR A 113 11.40 7.59 -8.58
N ALA A 114 12.04 8.28 -7.61
CA ALA A 114 13.00 9.34 -7.87
C ALA A 114 14.40 8.80 -8.17
N SER A 115 14.80 7.74 -7.52
CA SER A 115 16.10 7.08 -7.71
C SER A 115 15.89 5.57 -7.83
N PRO A 116 15.53 5.08 -9.04
CA PRO A 116 15.25 3.68 -9.25
C PRO A 116 16.43 2.81 -8.81
N ASP A 117 16.16 1.88 -7.91
CA ASP A 117 17.08 0.85 -7.48
C ASP A 117 17.36 -0.12 -8.65
N THR A 118 18.46 -0.83 -8.60
CA THR A 118 18.79 -1.92 -9.53
C THR A 118 18.08 -3.23 -9.20
N GLY A 119 17.22 -3.24 -8.18
CA GLY A 119 16.45 -4.40 -7.73
C GLY A 119 15.47 -4.94 -8.77
N ASN A 120 15.02 -6.16 -8.54
CA ASN A 120 14.11 -6.88 -9.44
C ASN A 120 12.62 -6.74 -9.08
N TYR A 121 12.27 -5.83 -8.21
CA TYR A 121 10.93 -5.69 -7.67
C TYR A 121 10.49 -4.24 -7.63
N VAL A 122 9.19 -4.05 -7.62
CA VAL A 122 8.54 -2.79 -7.26
C VAL A 122 7.43 -3.10 -6.27
N PHE A 123 7.40 -2.38 -5.18
CA PHE A 123 6.29 -2.40 -4.23
C PHE A 123 5.70 -1.01 -4.10
N ILE A 124 4.37 -0.91 -4.20
CA ILE A 124 3.62 0.33 -4.01
C ILE A 124 2.61 0.13 -2.88
N GLY A 125 2.58 1.07 -1.93
CA GLY A 125 1.63 1.04 -0.83
C GLY A 125 1.45 2.42 -0.21
N PHE A 126 0.53 2.55 0.76
CA PHE A 126 0.27 3.80 1.43
C PHE A 126 0.89 3.85 2.83
N GLU A 127 1.58 4.93 3.10
CA GLU A 127 1.94 5.34 4.45
C GLU A 127 0.69 5.95 5.10
N ASN A 128 0.25 5.40 6.22
CA ASN A 128 -1.02 5.68 6.88
C ASN A 128 -2.27 5.35 6.03
N MET A 129 -3.13 6.32 5.72
CA MET A 129 -4.41 6.06 5.07
C MET A 129 -4.26 5.94 3.56
N SER A 130 -4.91 4.94 2.96
CA SER A 130 -5.06 4.88 1.51
C SER A 130 -6.19 5.80 1.04
N ARG A 131 -6.04 6.33 -0.17
CA ARG A 131 -7.11 7.10 -0.81
C ARG A 131 -8.27 6.20 -1.22
N ARG A 132 -9.49 6.72 -1.10
CA ARG A 132 -10.67 6.01 -1.58
C ARG A 132 -10.74 6.03 -3.09
N LEU A 133 -10.96 4.87 -3.70
CA LEU A 133 -11.18 4.75 -5.14
C LEU A 133 -12.61 5.09 -5.53
N SER A 134 -13.57 4.84 -4.64
CA SER A 134 -14.97 5.17 -4.86
C SER A 134 -15.37 6.19 -3.81
N TYR A 135 -15.79 7.35 -4.19
CA TYR A 135 -16.84 8.06 -3.49
C TYR A 135 -17.01 9.53 -3.88
N TRP A 136 -18.26 9.94 -3.96
CA TRP A 136 -18.83 11.27 -4.11
C TRP A 136 -18.28 12.16 -5.23
N PRO A 137 -19.12 12.85 -5.95
CA PRO A 137 -18.73 13.72 -7.07
C PRO A 137 -18.21 15.07 -6.58
N THR A 138 -17.31 15.08 -5.62
CA THR A 138 -16.50 16.27 -5.39
C THR A 138 -15.40 16.28 -6.44
N ALA A 139 -15.22 17.38 -7.10
CA ALA A 139 -14.42 17.60 -8.30
C ALA A 139 -12.94 17.15 -8.23
N ASN A 140 -12.49 16.57 -7.14
CA ASN A 140 -11.09 16.22 -6.89
C ASN A 140 -10.84 14.72 -6.65
N ASN A 141 -11.83 13.83 -6.77
CA ASN A 141 -11.62 12.42 -6.43
C ASN A 141 -11.42 11.56 -7.69
N ASN A 142 -10.34 11.84 -8.40
CA ASN A 142 -9.98 11.15 -9.64
C ASN A 142 -9.09 9.91 -9.43
N TYR A 143 -8.94 9.41 -8.20
CA TYR A 143 -8.02 8.30 -7.89
C TYR A 143 -8.37 6.99 -8.59
N LYS A 144 -9.66 6.74 -8.81
CA LYS A 144 -10.09 5.58 -9.59
C LYS A 144 -9.66 5.71 -11.07
N TYR A 145 -9.76 6.89 -11.67
CA TYR A 145 -9.30 7.13 -13.04
C TYR A 145 -7.79 7.07 -13.13
N TRP A 146 -7.10 7.63 -12.13
CA TRP A 146 -5.66 7.53 -12.02
C TRP A 146 -5.19 6.07 -12.00
N LEU A 147 -5.83 5.21 -11.20
CA LEU A 147 -5.51 3.79 -11.14
C LEU A 147 -5.75 3.08 -12.48
N VAL A 148 -6.86 3.41 -13.17
CA VAL A 148 -7.16 2.88 -14.51
C VAL A 148 -6.08 3.30 -15.51
N PHE A 149 -5.68 4.58 -15.53
CA PHE A 149 -4.63 5.07 -16.42
C PHE A 149 -3.27 4.48 -16.05
N PHE A 150 -2.95 4.35 -14.77
CA PHE A 150 -1.72 3.70 -14.35
C PHE A 150 -1.60 2.28 -14.95
N TYR A 151 -2.62 1.45 -14.80
CA TYR A 151 -2.61 0.12 -15.38
C TYR A 151 -2.63 0.13 -16.90
N TYR A 152 -3.34 1.06 -17.52
CA TYR A 152 -3.32 1.22 -18.96
C TYR A 152 -1.88 1.45 -19.47
N PHE A 153 -1.15 2.38 -18.92
CA PHE A 153 0.23 2.65 -19.33
C PHE A 153 1.18 1.50 -18.97
N ALA A 154 1.07 0.97 -17.75
CA ALA A 154 1.93 -0.12 -17.31
C ALA A 154 1.76 -1.39 -18.16
N LEU A 155 0.54 -1.73 -18.55
CA LEU A 155 0.25 -2.86 -19.44
C LEU A 155 0.64 -2.58 -20.90
N ASN A 156 0.82 -1.32 -21.28
CA ASN A 156 1.34 -0.96 -22.60
C ASN A 156 2.87 -0.79 -22.63
N GLY A 157 3.58 -1.35 -21.66
CA GLY A 157 5.04 -1.46 -21.67
C GLY A 157 5.78 -0.24 -21.10
N TYR A 158 5.08 0.71 -20.50
CA TYR A 158 5.72 1.80 -19.77
C TYR A 158 6.40 1.25 -18.51
N SER A 159 7.51 1.86 -18.12
CA SER A 159 8.05 1.60 -16.78
C SER A 159 7.04 2.00 -15.70
N ILE A 160 7.15 1.42 -14.53
CA ILE A 160 6.25 1.76 -13.42
C ILE A 160 6.31 3.26 -13.11
N LYS A 161 7.50 3.84 -13.11
CA LYS A 161 7.70 5.27 -12.94
C LYS A 161 6.99 6.09 -14.01
N ASP A 162 7.18 5.74 -15.27
CA ASP A 162 6.55 6.47 -16.37
C ASP A 162 5.03 6.29 -16.37
N ALA A 163 4.54 5.10 -16.00
CA ALA A 163 3.12 4.84 -15.85
C ALA A 163 2.48 5.68 -14.72
N LEU A 164 3.19 5.85 -13.59
CA LEU A 164 2.76 6.73 -12.51
C LEU A 164 2.68 8.19 -12.97
N ASP A 165 3.67 8.65 -13.76
CA ASP A 165 3.71 10.00 -14.30
C ASP A 165 2.60 10.26 -15.32
N GLU A 166 2.44 9.37 -16.29
CA GLU A 166 1.42 9.54 -17.32
C GLU A 166 0.00 9.46 -16.74
N ALA A 167 -0.25 8.54 -15.82
CA ALA A 167 -1.52 8.49 -15.10
C ALA A 167 -1.81 9.79 -14.35
N SER A 168 -0.80 10.38 -13.73
CA SER A 168 -0.92 11.65 -13.01
C SER A 168 -1.19 12.81 -13.95
N LYS A 169 -0.48 12.89 -15.08
CA LYS A 169 -0.71 13.90 -16.11
C LYS A 169 -2.11 13.82 -16.72
N MET A 170 -2.61 12.59 -16.95
CA MET A 170 -3.98 12.37 -17.45
C MET A 170 -5.05 12.89 -16.52
N VAL A 171 -4.84 12.79 -15.21
CA VAL A 171 -5.85 13.15 -14.20
C VAL A 171 -5.73 14.60 -13.72
N TRP A 172 -4.51 15.08 -13.54
CA TRP A 172 -4.25 16.42 -12.96
C TRP A 172 -3.64 17.42 -13.94
N GLY A 173 -3.40 17.02 -15.19
CA GLY A 173 -2.89 17.88 -16.26
C GLY A 173 -1.42 17.63 -16.60
N PRO A 174 -0.99 18.05 -17.81
CA PRO A 174 0.29 17.66 -18.42
C PRO A 174 1.53 18.07 -17.63
N ASN A 175 1.43 19.08 -16.78
CA ASN A 175 2.53 19.58 -15.95
C ASN A 175 2.53 18.97 -14.53
N ARG A 176 1.79 17.90 -14.31
CA ARG A 176 1.64 17.24 -13.00
C ARG A 176 2.12 15.79 -13.03
N PRO A 177 3.45 15.55 -13.18
CA PRO A 177 4.01 14.22 -12.97
C PRO A 177 3.78 13.74 -11.52
N PHE A 178 3.90 12.44 -11.30
CA PHE A 178 3.52 11.82 -10.04
C PHE A 178 4.16 12.47 -8.80
N TYR A 179 5.45 12.78 -8.85
CA TYR A 179 6.19 13.39 -7.73
C TYR A 179 5.68 14.79 -7.31
N THR A 180 4.88 15.46 -8.15
CA THR A 180 4.24 16.75 -7.81
C THR A 180 2.83 16.59 -7.27
N THR A 181 2.31 15.38 -7.24
CA THR A 181 0.94 15.10 -6.80
C THR A 181 0.84 14.90 -5.30
N GLU A 182 -0.38 15.01 -4.80
CA GLU A 182 -0.70 14.71 -3.41
C GLU A 182 -0.47 13.23 -3.05
N LEU A 183 -0.56 12.32 -4.02
CA LEU A 183 -0.26 10.91 -3.78
C LEU A 183 1.18 10.71 -3.35
N TYR A 184 2.13 11.37 -4.01
CA TYR A 184 3.55 11.24 -3.71
C TYR A 184 3.98 12.10 -2.51
N ASN A 185 3.58 13.38 -2.49
CA ASN A 185 4.02 14.32 -1.45
C ASN A 185 3.30 14.14 -0.12
N GLY A 186 2.16 13.47 -0.16
CA GLY A 186 1.29 13.30 0.99
C GLY A 186 0.28 14.42 1.15
N TYR A 187 -0.81 14.10 1.81
CA TYR A 187 -1.94 15.00 1.95
C TYR A 187 -2.74 14.70 3.22
N TRP A 188 -3.19 15.75 3.87
CA TRP A 188 -4.11 15.66 4.99
C TRP A 188 -5.55 15.75 4.48
N GLU A 189 -6.35 14.75 4.77
CA GLU A 189 -7.76 14.70 4.41
C GLU A 189 -8.61 14.74 5.67
N ARG A 190 -9.68 15.54 5.62
CA ARG A 190 -10.64 15.56 6.73
C ARG A 190 -11.33 14.20 6.82
N ASN A 191 -11.34 13.65 8.02
CA ASN A 191 -12.03 12.39 8.28
C ASN A 191 -13.54 12.60 8.16
N PRO A 192 -14.22 11.98 7.18
CA PRO A 192 -15.66 12.16 6.99
C PRO A 192 -16.52 11.53 8.10
N TRP A 193 -15.92 10.69 8.95
CA TRP A 193 -16.58 10.10 10.11
C TRP A 193 -16.12 10.73 11.43
N PHE A 194 -15.44 11.86 11.37
CA PHE A 194 -15.06 12.58 12.57
C PHE A 194 -16.31 13.05 13.33
N ASP A 195 -16.42 12.65 14.58
CA ASP A 195 -17.46 13.06 15.49
C ASP A 195 -16.81 13.81 16.67
N PRO A 196 -17.01 15.12 16.77
CA PRO A 196 -16.38 15.93 17.83
C PRO A 196 -16.87 15.56 19.24
N ASN A 197 -17.98 14.82 19.33
CA ASN A 197 -18.55 14.40 20.62
C ASN A 197 -18.00 13.05 21.11
N LYS A 198 -17.21 12.36 20.30
CA LYS A 198 -16.58 11.11 20.70
C LYS A 198 -15.18 11.34 21.27
N PRO A 199 -14.79 10.60 22.32
CA PRO A 199 -13.45 10.75 22.90
C PRO A 199 -12.36 10.39 21.86
N CYS A 200 -11.27 11.15 21.88
CA CYS A 200 -10.12 11.00 20.98
C CYS A 200 -9.40 9.63 21.07
N SER A 201 -9.74 8.80 22.04
CA SER A 201 -9.22 7.42 22.18
C SER A 201 -9.70 6.46 21.07
N TYR A 202 -10.66 6.86 20.26
CA TYR A 202 -11.12 6.10 19.11
C TYR A 202 -10.27 6.45 17.89
N PRO A 203 -9.57 5.49 17.27
CA PRO A 203 -8.72 5.78 16.10
C PRO A 203 -9.49 6.35 14.91
N LEU A 204 -10.82 6.22 14.88
CA LEU A 204 -11.69 6.81 13.87
C LEU A 204 -12.09 8.26 14.18
N ASN A 205 -11.72 8.79 15.35
CA ASN A 205 -12.12 10.12 15.78
C ASN A 205 -11.05 11.19 15.52
N TRP A 206 -10.03 10.87 14.75
CA TRP A 206 -9.09 11.89 14.29
C TRP A 206 -9.73 12.74 13.21
N GLU A 207 -9.70 14.05 13.38
CA GLU A 207 -10.30 14.98 12.43
C GLU A 207 -9.62 14.92 11.06
N TRP A 208 -8.31 14.65 11.03
CA TRP A 208 -7.49 14.66 9.82
C TRP A 208 -6.72 13.35 9.67
N TRP A 209 -6.73 12.85 8.44
CA TRP A 209 -5.98 11.67 8.03
C TRP A 209 -4.85 12.04 7.09
N TRP A 210 -3.69 11.52 7.39
CA TRP A 210 -2.53 11.61 6.51
C TRP A 210 -2.54 10.46 5.50
N SER A 211 -2.24 10.76 4.23
CA SER A 211 -2.13 9.79 3.15
C SER A 211 -0.91 10.11 2.30
N LYS A 212 -0.06 9.13 2.04
CA LYS A 212 1.09 9.25 1.16
C LYS A 212 1.38 7.90 0.51
N MET A 213 1.51 7.88 -0.81
CA MET A 213 1.94 6.70 -1.54
C MET A 213 3.46 6.57 -1.50
N ARG A 214 3.94 5.36 -1.24
CA ARG A 214 5.35 5.00 -1.27
C ARG A 214 5.61 4.03 -2.40
N VAL A 215 6.73 4.24 -3.08
CA VAL A 215 7.24 3.36 -4.13
C VAL A 215 8.60 2.85 -3.70
N TYR A 216 8.72 1.54 -3.59
CA TYR A 216 9.96 0.86 -3.19
C TYR A 216 10.50 0.05 -4.34
N GLY A 217 11.82 -0.10 -4.42
CA GLY A 217 12.49 -0.89 -5.43
C GLY A 217 12.73 -0.15 -6.73
N ASN A 218 12.73 -0.87 -7.84
CA ASN A 218 13.15 -0.35 -9.14
C ASN A 218 11.97 0.14 -10.00
N GLY A 219 11.63 1.40 -9.87
CA GLY A 219 10.57 2.03 -10.67
C GLY A 219 10.83 2.09 -12.18
N ALA A 220 12.05 1.83 -12.64
CA ALA A 220 12.36 1.75 -14.08
C ALA A 220 11.89 0.42 -14.73
N ARG A 221 11.36 -0.52 -13.95
CA ARG A 221 10.85 -1.79 -14.48
C ARG A 221 9.48 -1.63 -15.12
N THR A 222 9.22 -2.51 -16.10
CA THR A 222 7.89 -2.74 -16.66
C THR A 222 7.14 -3.82 -15.88
N LEU A 223 5.81 -3.89 -16.02
CA LEU A 223 5.07 -5.06 -15.58
C LEU A 223 5.58 -6.32 -16.30
N PRO A 224 5.59 -7.47 -15.62
CA PRO A 224 5.84 -8.73 -16.30
C PRO A 224 4.73 -9.01 -17.33
N HIS A 225 5.14 -9.40 -18.53
CA HIS A 225 4.27 -9.84 -19.64
C HIS A 225 4.30 -11.34 -19.73
#